data_bd21ef5ed6f3c53324eae235962a6531
#
_entry.id   bd21ef5ed6f3c53324eae235962a6531
#
_cell.length_a   1.000
_cell.length_b   1.000
_cell.length_c   1.000
_cell.angle_alpha   90.00
_cell.angle_beta   90.00
_cell.angle_gamma   90.00
#
_symmetry.space_group_name_H-M   'P 1'
#
loop_
_entity.id
_entity.type
_entity.pdbx_description
1 polymer ?
#
loop_
_entity_poly.entity_id
_entity_poly.type
_entity_poly.pdbx_seq_one_letter_code
_entity_poly.pdbx_strand_id
1 'polypeptide(L)'
;NDILATQFLAPLQGEYLPWSNSSIRPSAMVSVINDVVIGAKQTILECGGGISSFYIARALKESGSGMLYTVEDNLEWAKFLERRLAQEQLADFSKVIYAPLVSSTFNIESSVQGLWYDTNPIKGELADRKIDTLLVDGPGAYTRETRFSRYPAVPFFSQFFSNEYTIFLDDINRPGEQKIVEKWEEELSINIDRRLLNGNIAIGRPHSAFKI
;
A
#
# COMPACT_ATOMS: atom_id res chain seq x y z
N ASN A 1 4.03 -19.87 7.45
CA ASN A 1 4.84 -19.01 6.57
C ASN A 1 5.28 -17.70 7.27
N ASP A 2 4.44 -17.09 8.12
CA ASP A 2 4.77 -15.81 8.77
C ASP A 2 6.01 -15.91 9.70
N ILE A 3 6.21 -17.02 10.42
CA ILE A 3 7.41 -17.22 11.26
C ILE A 3 8.69 -17.16 10.39
N LEU A 4 8.70 -17.82 9.26
CA LEU A 4 9.84 -17.78 8.35
C LEU A 4 10.01 -16.38 7.71
N ALA A 5 8.89 -15.74 7.38
CA ALA A 5 8.90 -14.39 6.83
C ALA A 5 9.50 -13.36 7.80
N THR A 6 9.23 -13.47 9.11
CA THR A 6 9.87 -12.59 10.11
C THR A 6 11.38 -12.76 10.16
N GLN A 7 11.91 -13.96 9.90
CA GLN A 7 13.36 -14.17 9.79
C GLN A 7 13.94 -13.50 8.54
N PHE A 8 13.24 -13.54 7.40
CA PHE A 8 13.67 -12.83 6.17
C PHE A 8 13.63 -11.31 6.34
N LEU A 9 12.69 -10.80 7.12
CA LEU A 9 12.59 -9.37 7.42
C LEU A 9 13.58 -8.90 8.50
N ALA A 10 14.26 -9.81 9.21
CA ALA A 10 15.18 -9.47 10.30
C ALA A 10 16.28 -8.45 9.92
N PRO A 11 16.89 -8.49 8.72
CA PRO A 11 17.88 -7.47 8.31
C PRO A 11 17.31 -6.05 8.24
N LEU A 12 16.00 -5.89 8.05
CA LEU A 12 15.29 -4.61 7.98
C LEU A 12 14.62 -4.23 9.32
N GLN A 13 14.93 -4.94 10.40
CA GLN A 13 14.43 -4.58 11.72
C GLN A 13 15.12 -3.32 12.24
N GLY A 14 14.37 -2.49 12.97
CA GLY A 14 14.86 -1.29 13.63
C GLY A 14 14.34 -1.24 15.06
N GLU A 15 14.00 -0.05 15.55
CA GLU A 15 13.35 0.09 16.84
C GLU A 15 12.01 -0.64 16.86
N TYR A 16 11.62 -1.08 18.07
CA TYR A 16 10.35 -1.80 18.27
C TYR A 16 9.15 -0.98 17.76
N LEU A 17 8.36 -1.61 16.91
CA LEU A 17 7.07 -1.11 16.44
C LEU A 17 6.00 -2.16 16.77
N PRO A 18 4.81 -1.73 17.22
CA PRO A 18 3.73 -2.66 17.48
C PRO A 18 3.30 -3.39 16.22
N TRP A 19 3.31 -4.70 16.25
CA TRP A 19 2.71 -5.54 15.22
C TRP A 19 1.34 -5.97 15.71
N SER A 20 0.29 -5.34 15.23
CA SER A 20 -1.09 -5.57 15.65
C SER A 20 -1.84 -6.48 14.67
N ASN A 21 -3.07 -6.84 15.04
CA ASN A 21 -3.96 -7.58 14.13
C ASN A 21 -4.40 -6.76 12.90
N SER A 22 -4.16 -5.45 12.91
CA SER A 22 -4.40 -4.55 11.77
C SER A 22 -3.15 -4.31 10.92
N SER A 23 -2.04 -4.98 11.23
CA SER A 23 -0.81 -4.85 10.46
C SER A 23 -0.78 -5.88 9.34
N ILE A 24 -0.23 -5.48 8.19
CA ILE A 24 0.06 -6.39 7.09
C ILE A 24 0.83 -7.63 7.59
N ARG A 25 0.49 -8.81 7.09
CA ARG A 25 1.14 -10.06 7.52
C ARG A 25 2.62 -10.11 7.08
N PRO A 26 3.51 -10.71 7.89
CA PRO A 26 4.93 -10.81 7.53
C PRO A 26 5.18 -11.41 6.15
N SER A 27 4.45 -12.45 5.78
CA SER A 27 4.61 -13.10 4.47
C SER A 27 4.14 -12.22 3.29
N ALA A 28 3.16 -11.33 3.50
CA ALA A 28 2.79 -10.31 2.53
C ALA A 28 3.89 -9.24 2.44
N MET A 29 4.41 -8.79 3.59
CA MET A 29 5.49 -7.79 3.64
C MET A 29 6.74 -8.26 2.89
N VAL A 30 7.12 -9.54 3.01
CA VAL A 30 8.22 -10.12 2.21
C VAL A 30 7.95 -9.97 0.71
N SER A 31 6.72 -10.20 0.25
CA SER A 31 6.37 -10.04 -1.16
C SER A 31 6.50 -8.58 -1.62
N VAL A 32 6.11 -7.62 -0.79
CA VAL A 32 6.27 -6.18 -1.07
C VAL A 32 7.74 -5.79 -1.11
N ILE A 33 8.53 -6.19 -0.11
CA ILE A 33 9.97 -5.88 -0.05
C ILE A 33 10.73 -6.48 -1.23
N ASN A 34 10.44 -7.73 -1.58
CA ASN A 34 11.04 -8.37 -2.75
C ASN A 34 10.73 -7.62 -4.04
N ASP A 35 9.48 -7.17 -4.24
CA ASP A 35 9.10 -6.36 -5.40
C ASP A 35 9.87 -5.04 -5.43
N VAL A 36 9.96 -4.34 -4.31
CA VAL A 36 10.67 -3.06 -4.20
C VAL A 36 12.16 -3.23 -4.50
N VAL A 37 12.82 -4.19 -3.87
CA VAL A 37 14.28 -4.37 -3.97
C VAL A 37 14.68 -4.99 -5.30
N ILE A 38 14.07 -6.11 -5.69
CA ILE A 38 14.42 -6.84 -6.93
C ILE A 38 13.96 -6.05 -8.16
N GLY A 39 12.79 -5.39 -8.07
CA GLY A 39 12.27 -4.52 -9.13
C GLY A 39 12.96 -3.16 -9.21
N ALA A 40 13.88 -2.84 -8.29
CA ALA A 40 14.54 -1.53 -8.17
C ALA A 40 13.55 -0.36 -8.23
N LYS A 41 12.41 -0.52 -7.53
CA LYS A 41 11.30 0.44 -7.55
C LYS A 41 11.71 1.77 -6.93
N GLN A 42 11.33 2.88 -7.57
CA GLN A 42 11.76 4.22 -7.18
C GLN A 42 10.66 5.04 -6.50
N THR A 43 9.40 4.81 -6.87
CA THR A 43 8.26 5.52 -6.29
C THR A 43 7.25 4.52 -5.76
N ILE A 44 7.18 4.39 -4.44
CA ILE A 44 6.25 3.52 -3.75
C ILE A 44 5.16 4.38 -3.12
N LEU A 45 3.91 4.06 -3.38
CA LEU A 45 2.77 4.67 -2.72
C LEU A 45 2.08 3.66 -1.82
N GLU A 46 1.86 4.04 -0.59
CA GLU A 46 1.15 3.25 0.41
C GLU A 46 -0.12 3.99 0.85
N CYS A 47 -1.24 3.28 0.87
CA CYS A 47 -2.50 3.75 1.45
C CYS A 47 -2.70 3.08 2.81
N GLY A 48 -2.71 3.87 3.88
CA GLY A 48 -2.72 3.38 5.26
C GLY A 48 -1.31 3.08 5.77
N GLY A 49 -0.79 3.95 6.62
CA GLY A 49 0.55 3.83 7.16
C GLY A 49 0.63 2.97 8.41
N GLY A 50 1.73 2.21 8.53
CA GLY A 50 1.95 1.36 9.68
C GLY A 50 3.38 0.81 9.75
N ILE A 51 3.52 -0.42 10.22
CA ILE A 51 4.81 -1.12 10.26
C ILE A 51 5.39 -1.30 8.85
N SER A 52 4.56 -1.45 7.83
CA SER A 52 4.93 -1.53 6.42
C SER A 52 5.74 -0.31 5.97
N SER A 53 5.34 0.89 6.38
CA SER A 53 6.05 2.14 6.06
C SER A 53 7.52 2.08 6.49
N PHE A 54 7.80 1.51 7.66
CA PHE A 54 9.17 1.39 8.17
C PHE A 54 9.99 0.35 7.42
N TYR A 55 9.41 -0.81 7.12
CA TYR A 55 10.11 -1.85 6.35
C TYR A 55 10.42 -1.37 4.93
N ILE A 56 9.48 -0.71 4.27
CA ILE A 56 9.69 -0.18 2.92
C ILE A 56 10.75 0.94 2.94
N ALA A 57 10.63 1.91 3.84
CA ALA A 57 11.59 3.00 3.95
C ALA A 57 13.02 2.51 4.27
N ARG A 58 13.16 1.49 5.14
CA ARG A 58 14.46 0.86 5.44
C ARG A 58 15.02 0.13 4.22
N ALA A 59 14.20 -0.60 3.47
CA ALA A 59 14.62 -1.26 2.24
C ALA A 59 15.11 -0.26 1.19
N LEU A 60 14.44 0.88 1.04
CA LEU A 60 14.86 1.96 0.15
C LEU A 60 16.18 2.60 0.62
N LYS A 61 16.34 2.82 1.93
CA LYS A 61 17.59 3.32 2.51
C LYS A 61 18.75 2.37 2.25
N GLU A 62 18.58 1.08 2.47
CA GLU A 62 19.60 0.06 2.16
C GLU A 62 19.92 -0.02 0.65
N SER A 63 18.92 0.19 -0.22
CA SER A 63 19.10 0.27 -1.66
C SER A 63 19.74 1.59 -2.12
N GLY A 64 19.77 2.61 -1.27
CA GLY A 64 20.34 3.92 -1.54
C GLY A 64 19.51 4.79 -2.50
N SER A 65 18.29 4.40 -2.84
CA SER A 65 17.44 5.15 -3.78
C SER A 65 15.95 4.81 -3.58
N GLY A 66 15.09 5.69 -4.12
CA GLY A 66 13.64 5.57 -4.07
C GLY A 66 13.00 6.37 -2.93
N MET A 67 11.68 6.53 -3.02
CA MET A 67 10.86 7.29 -2.07
C MET A 67 9.55 6.58 -1.82
N LEU A 68 9.21 6.41 -0.55
CA LEU A 68 7.89 5.98 -0.09
C LEU A 68 7.01 7.21 0.17
N TYR A 69 5.80 7.20 -0.37
CA TYR A 69 4.73 8.15 -0.05
C TYR A 69 3.62 7.39 0.67
N THR A 70 3.42 7.68 1.96
CA THR A 70 2.38 7.05 2.78
C THR A 70 1.20 8.00 2.93
N VAL A 71 0.04 7.61 2.46
CA VAL A 71 -1.22 8.36 2.61
C VAL A 71 -1.95 7.87 3.86
N GLU A 72 -2.31 8.81 4.75
CA GLU A 72 -2.91 8.49 6.05
C GLU A 72 -4.06 9.47 6.36
N ASP A 73 -5.20 8.94 6.82
CA ASP A 73 -6.40 9.74 7.11
C ASP A 73 -6.49 10.20 8.57
N ASN A 74 -5.77 9.57 9.48
CA ASN A 74 -5.71 9.98 10.87
C ASN A 74 -4.54 10.93 11.12
N LEU A 75 -4.84 12.19 11.42
CA LEU A 75 -3.82 13.24 11.61
C LEU A 75 -2.81 12.90 12.71
N GLU A 76 -3.26 12.36 13.84
CA GLU A 76 -2.36 12.05 14.97
C GLU A 76 -1.47 10.86 14.65
N TRP A 77 -1.99 9.89 13.91
CA TRP A 77 -1.21 8.75 13.44
C TRP A 77 -0.21 9.19 12.37
N ALA A 78 -0.61 10.03 11.42
CA ALA A 78 0.29 10.60 10.41
C ALA A 78 1.49 11.33 11.06
N LYS A 79 1.22 12.22 12.05
CA LYS A 79 2.27 12.90 12.81
C LYS A 79 3.17 11.93 13.60
N PHE A 80 2.59 10.85 14.14
CA PHE A 80 3.35 9.82 14.83
C PHE A 80 4.31 9.11 13.87
N LEU A 81 3.81 8.66 12.70
CA LEU A 81 4.62 8.01 11.67
C LEU A 81 5.75 8.92 11.19
N GLU A 82 5.44 10.16 10.83
CA GLU A 82 6.44 11.14 10.36
C GLU A 82 7.56 11.34 11.38
N ARG A 83 7.21 11.58 12.65
CA ARG A 83 8.18 11.73 13.72
C ARG A 83 9.04 10.47 13.92
N ARG A 84 8.42 9.28 13.90
CA ARG A 84 9.15 8.03 14.11
C ARG A 84 10.08 7.70 12.93
N LEU A 85 9.62 7.91 11.69
CA LEU A 85 10.46 7.75 10.49
C LEU A 85 11.67 8.70 10.53
N ALA A 86 11.48 9.95 10.95
CA ALA A 86 12.58 10.91 11.12
C ALA A 86 13.57 10.48 12.23
N GLN A 87 13.10 9.96 13.37
CA GLN A 87 13.95 9.45 14.45
C GLN A 87 14.85 8.29 13.98
N GLU A 88 14.36 7.44 13.07
CA GLU A 88 15.12 6.34 12.47
C GLU A 88 15.95 6.77 11.24
N GLN A 89 16.05 8.07 10.96
CA GLN A 89 16.79 8.62 9.80
C GLN A 89 16.27 8.05 8.46
N LEU A 90 14.93 7.94 8.35
CA LEU A 90 14.24 7.46 7.16
C LEU A 90 13.53 8.59 6.39
N ALA A 91 13.62 9.83 6.86
CA ALA A 91 12.94 10.98 6.26
C ALA A 91 13.37 11.27 4.81
N ASP A 92 14.60 10.90 4.44
CA ASP A 92 15.10 11.06 3.06
C ASP A 92 14.53 9.98 2.11
N PHE A 93 13.89 8.93 2.65
CA PHE A 93 13.33 7.79 1.91
C PHE A 93 11.83 7.63 2.11
N SER A 94 11.20 8.51 2.87
CA SER A 94 9.76 8.42 3.16
C SER A 94 9.13 9.78 3.39
N LYS A 95 7.89 9.92 2.96
CA LYS A 95 7.04 11.09 3.20
C LYS A 95 5.64 10.66 3.59
N VAL A 96 5.13 11.17 4.69
CA VAL A 96 3.75 10.95 5.11
C VAL A 96 2.87 12.08 4.57
N ILE A 97 1.75 11.73 3.95
CA ILE A 97 0.77 12.66 3.38
C ILE A 97 -0.51 12.51 4.19
N TYR A 98 -0.81 13.50 5.03
CA TYR A 98 -2.12 13.53 5.68
C TYR A 98 -3.20 13.88 4.66
N ALA A 99 -4.19 13.00 4.51
CA ALA A 99 -5.32 13.16 3.60
C ALA A 99 -6.62 12.68 4.28
N PRO A 100 -7.42 13.57 4.86
CA PRO A 100 -8.65 13.17 5.56
C PRO A 100 -9.63 12.49 4.60
N LEU A 101 -10.49 11.63 5.15
CA LEU A 101 -11.52 10.96 4.35
C LEU A 101 -12.62 11.94 3.96
N VAL A 102 -12.95 11.91 2.67
CA VAL A 102 -14.04 12.68 2.06
C VAL A 102 -14.96 11.73 1.26
N SER A 103 -16.11 12.20 0.84
CA SER A 103 -17.00 11.43 -0.04
C SER A 103 -16.31 11.12 -1.37
N SER A 104 -16.28 9.84 -1.72
CA SER A 104 -15.68 9.37 -2.98
C SER A 104 -16.66 9.46 -4.13
N THR A 105 -16.15 9.82 -5.31
CA THR A 105 -16.87 9.69 -6.58
C THR A 105 -16.71 8.29 -7.20
N PHE A 106 -15.76 7.50 -6.72
CA PHE A 106 -15.54 6.11 -7.15
C PHE A 106 -16.28 5.15 -6.24
N ASN A 107 -17.29 4.46 -6.76
CA ASN A 107 -18.12 3.55 -5.99
C ASN A 107 -18.37 2.26 -6.78
N ILE A 108 -18.25 1.10 -6.13
CA ILE A 108 -18.64 -0.19 -6.72
C ILE A 108 -20.16 -0.33 -6.76
N GLU A 109 -20.84 0.12 -5.71
CA GLU A 109 -22.29 0.08 -5.59
C GLU A 109 -22.83 1.51 -5.45
N SER A 110 -23.74 1.91 -6.33
CA SER A 110 -24.35 3.25 -6.31
C SER A 110 -25.17 3.55 -5.05
N SER A 111 -25.58 2.50 -4.31
CA SER A 111 -26.34 2.63 -3.06
C SER A 111 -25.49 2.92 -1.83
N VAL A 112 -24.15 2.85 -1.95
CA VAL A 112 -23.21 3.08 -0.85
C VAL A 112 -22.30 4.23 -1.22
N GLN A 113 -22.43 5.35 -0.51
CA GLN A 113 -21.50 6.47 -0.65
C GLN A 113 -20.20 6.10 0.05
N GLY A 114 -19.17 5.78 -0.74
CA GLY A 114 -17.86 5.46 -0.22
C GLY A 114 -17.14 6.67 0.34
N LEU A 115 -16.23 6.44 1.28
CA LEU A 115 -15.25 7.41 1.74
C LEU A 115 -13.90 7.07 1.14
N TRP A 116 -13.14 8.11 0.76
CA TRP A 116 -11.78 7.99 0.25
C TRP A 116 -10.93 9.17 0.72
N TYR A 117 -9.63 9.06 0.63
CA TYR A 117 -8.72 10.15 0.94
C TYR A 117 -8.99 11.40 0.11
N ASP A 118 -8.88 12.59 0.70
CA ASP A 118 -8.82 13.84 -0.06
C ASP A 118 -7.63 13.77 -1.03
N THR A 119 -7.92 13.90 -2.32
CA THR A 119 -6.93 13.74 -3.38
C THR A 119 -6.03 14.96 -3.57
N ASN A 120 -6.40 16.13 -3.03
CA ASN A 120 -5.65 17.36 -3.26
C ASN A 120 -4.23 17.31 -2.69
N PRO A 121 -4.00 16.93 -1.40
CA PRO A 121 -2.64 16.80 -0.88
C PRO A 121 -1.84 15.73 -1.63
N ILE A 122 -2.48 14.64 -2.03
CA ILE A 122 -1.83 13.54 -2.75
C ILE A 122 -1.34 13.99 -4.13
N LYS A 123 -2.20 14.67 -4.91
CA LYS A 123 -1.83 15.21 -6.22
C LYS A 123 -0.67 16.20 -6.14
N GLY A 124 -0.67 17.06 -5.12
CA GLY A 124 0.41 18.00 -4.89
C GLY A 124 1.78 17.34 -4.69
N GLU A 125 1.81 16.22 -3.97
CA GLU A 125 3.04 15.50 -3.68
C GLU A 125 3.50 14.60 -4.83
N LEU A 126 2.56 13.96 -5.53
CA LEU A 126 2.91 13.08 -6.65
C LEU A 126 3.34 13.90 -7.87
N ALA A 127 2.72 15.05 -8.13
CA ALA A 127 3.00 15.89 -9.29
C ALA A 127 3.15 15.07 -10.59
N ASP A 128 4.35 15.08 -11.20
CA ASP A 128 4.65 14.33 -12.43
C ASP A 128 5.30 12.95 -12.16
N ARG A 129 5.32 12.50 -10.92
CA ARG A 129 5.93 11.20 -10.57
C ARG A 129 5.10 10.05 -11.06
N LYS A 130 5.79 8.97 -11.46
CA LYS A 130 5.16 7.70 -11.80
C LYS A 130 5.30 6.71 -10.64
N ILE A 131 4.20 6.04 -10.30
CA ILE A 131 4.14 5.06 -9.22
C ILE A 131 4.59 3.72 -9.77
N ASP A 132 5.62 3.13 -9.14
CA ASP A 132 6.13 1.81 -9.47
C ASP A 132 5.50 0.70 -8.62
N THR A 133 5.15 1.02 -7.38
CA THR A 133 4.46 0.10 -6.47
C THR A 133 3.36 0.82 -5.72
N LEU A 134 2.15 0.26 -5.74
CA LEU A 134 1.01 0.70 -4.94
C LEU A 134 0.67 -0.38 -3.92
N LEU A 135 0.79 -0.07 -2.63
CA LEU A 135 0.33 -0.91 -1.53
C LEU A 135 -0.95 -0.31 -0.94
N VAL A 136 -2.03 -1.10 -0.90
CA VAL A 136 -3.33 -0.66 -0.39
C VAL A 136 -3.70 -1.49 0.83
N ASP A 137 -3.52 -0.91 2.01
CA ASP A 137 -3.92 -1.44 3.33
C ASP A 137 -4.86 -0.48 4.08
N GLY A 138 -5.17 0.65 3.50
CA GLY A 138 -6.09 1.67 3.98
C GLY A 138 -6.97 2.25 2.87
N PRO A 139 -7.99 3.02 3.25
CA PRO A 139 -8.47 3.27 4.59
C PRO A 139 -9.19 2.05 5.20
N GLY A 140 -9.59 2.17 6.48
CA GLY A 140 -10.28 1.10 7.19
C GLY A 140 -11.57 0.64 6.50
N ALA A 141 -11.74 -0.69 6.32
CA ALA A 141 -12.85 -1.33 5.60
C ALA A 141 -13.60 -2.34 6.49
N TYR A 142 -13.96 -1.92 7.71
CA TYR A 142 -14.46 -2.84 8.74
C TYR A 142 -15.98 -2.95 8.82
N THR A 143 -16.73 -2.01 8.23
CA THR A 143 -18.20 -1.98 8.28
C THR A 143 -18.80 -2.25 6.91
N ARG A 144 -20.13 -2.46 6.87
CA ARG A 144 -20.87 -2.62 5.62
C ARG A 144 -20.72 -1.38 4.72
N GLU A 145 -20.68 -0.20 5.31
CA GLU A 145 -20.59 1.09 4.62
C GLU A 145 -19.18 1.34 4.08
N THR A 146 -18.16 0.85 4.77
CA THR A 146 -16.74 1.06 4.40
C THR A 146 -16.11 -0.09 3.64
N ARG A 147 -16.83 -1.20 3.42
CA ARG A 147 -16.28 -2.43 2.80
C ARG A 147 -15.61 -2.25 1.44
N PHE A 148 -15.90 -1.16 0.75
CA PHE A 148 -15.31 -0.83 -0.55
C PHE A 148 -14.41 0.42 -0.51
N SER A 149 -14.05 0.91 0.68
CA SER A 149 -13.26 2.14 0.84
C SER A 149 -11.87 2.06 0.20
N ARG A 150 -11.35 0.87 -0.06
CA ARG A 150 -10.05 0.67 -0.75
C ARG A 150 -10.17 0.66 -2.28
N TYR A 151 -11.40 0.53 -2.82
CA TYR A 151 -11.63 0.47 -4.27
C TYR A 151 -11.09 1.68 -5.05
N PRO A 152 -11.28 2.94 -4.60
CA PRO A 152 -10.85 4.12 -5.34
C PRO A 152 -9.34 4.19 -5.62
N ALA A 153 -8.52 3.37 -4.96
CA ALA A 153 -7.06 3.40 -5.13
C ALA A 153 -6.65 3.23 -6.60
N VAL A 154 -7.14 2.20 -7.29
CA VAL A 154 -6.79 1.98 -8.70
C VAL A 154 -7.42 3.01 -9.62
N PRO A 155 -8.74 3.29 -9.61
CA PRO A 155 -9.33 4.32 -10.46
C PRO A 155 -8.65 5.69 -10.34
N PHE A 156 -8.19 6.05 -9.13
CA PHE A 156 -7.52 7.31 -8.92
C PHE A 156 -6.04 7.28 -9.31
N PHE A 157 -5.28 6.24 -8.89
CA PHE A 157 -3.83 6.22 -9.08
C PHE A 157 -3.38 5.69 -10.45
N SER A 158 -4.24 5.04 -11.24
CA SER A 158 -3.86 4.47 -12.55
C SER A 158 -3.23 5.48 -13.51
N GLN A 159 -3.64 6.74 -13.47
CA GLN A 159 -3.06 7.83 -14.27
C GLN A 159 -1.59 8.13 -13.92
N PHE A 160 -1.17 7.75 -12.71
CA PHE A 160 0.20 7.93 -12.22
C PHE A 160 1.06 6.66 -12.36
N PHE A 161 0.52 5.52 -12.77
CA PHE A 161 1.31 4.30 -12.86
C PHE A 161 2.44 4.40 -13.89
N SER A 162 3.59 3.83 -13.54
CA SER A 162 4.65 3.53 -14.50
C SER A 162 4.25 2.36 -15.41
N ASN A 163 5.03 2.06 -16.44
CA ASN A 163 4.75 0.92 -17.32
C ASN A 163 4.94 -0.44 -16.62
N GLU A 164 5.76 -0.48 -15.58
CA GLU A 164 6.16 -1.69 -14.83
C GLU A 164 5.66 -1.63 -13.38
N TYR A 165 4.40 -1.18 -13.19
CA TYR A 165 3.82 -1.06 -11.87
C TYR A 165 3.49 -2.42 -11.23
N THR A 166 3.46 -2.43 -9.90
CA THR A 166 2.89 -3.53 -9.09
C THR A 166 1.85 -2.96 -8.13
N ILE A 167 0.72 -3.64 -8.01
CA ILE A 167 -0.34 -3.31 -7.05
C ILE A 167 -0.41 -4.42 -6.02
N PHE A 168 -0.49 -4.04 -4.76
CA PHE A 168 -0.78 -4.92 -3.64
C PHE A 168 -2.06 -4.48 -2.95
N LEU A 169 -2.97 -5.42 -2.64
CA LEU A 169 -4.15 -5.20 -1.79
C LEU A 169 -4.11 -6.18 -0.64
N ASP A 170 -4.09 -5.67 0.59
CA ASP A 170 -4.15 -6.50 1.80
C ASP A 170 -5.58 -6.94 2.15
N ASP A 171 -5.72 -7.90 3.06
CA ASP A 171 -6.99 -8.39 3.61
C ASP A 171 -7.93 -9.07 2.59
N ILE A 172 -7.43 -9.68 1.54
CA ILE A 172 -8.26 -10.30 0.47
C ILE A 172 -9.11 -11.50 0.91
N ASN A 173 -9.01 -11.92 2.17
CA ASN A 173 -9.96 -12.88 2.76
C ASN A 173 -11.34 -12.26 3.02
N ARG A 174 -11.46 -10.92 2.97
CA ARG A 174 -12.73 -10.20 3.14
C ARG A 174 -13.50 -10.15 1.81
N PRO A 175 -14.84 -10.36 1.82
CA PRO A 175 -15.64 -10.30 0.59
C PRO A 175 -15.58 -8.95 -0.13
N GLY A 176 -15.39 -7.84 0.61
CA GLY A 176 -15.24 -6.50 0.04
C GLY A 176 -14.01 -6.38 -0.83
N GLU A 177 -12.86 -6.79 -0.30
CA GLU A 177 -11.57 -6.77 -0.99
C GLU A 177 -11.54 -7.74 -2.19
N GLN A 178 -12.19 -8.91 -2.09
CA GLN A 178 -12.35 -9.81 -3.25
C GLN A 178 -13.11 -9.14 -4.39
N LYS A 179 -14.19 -8.41 -4.06
CA LYS A 179 -14.95 -7.64 -5.06
C LYS A 179 -14.15 -6.49 -5.64
N ILE A 180 -13.33 -5.83 -4.84
CA ILE A 180 -12.40 -4.79 -5.30
C ILE A 180 -11.40 -5.38 -6.30
N VAL A 181 -10.81 -6.54 -6.01
CA VAL A 181 -9.87 -7.21 -6.92
C VAL A 181 -10.54 -7.52 -8.26
N GLU A 182 -11.77 -8.06 -8.27
CA GLU A 182 -12.52 -8.31 -9.51
C GLU A 182 -12.69 -7.03 -10.34
N LYS A 183 -13.03 -5.91 -9.70
CA LYS A 183 -13.18 -4.62 -10.38
C LYS A 183 -11.87 -4.07 -10.92
N TRP A 184 -10.79 -4.18 -10.19
CA TRP A 184 -9.48 -3.75 -10.65
C TRP A 184 -8.96 -4.61 -11.82
N GLU A 185 -9.26 -5.91 -11.86
CA GLU A 185 -8.97 -6.79 -13.01
C GLU A 185 -9.70 -6.31 -14.28
N GLU A 186 -11.00 -5.96 -14.14
CA GLU A 186 -11.81 -5.41 -15.24
C GLU A 186 -11.23 -4.07 -15.76
N GLU A 187 -10.92 -3.12 -14.86
CA GLU A 187 -10.46 -1.78 -15.21
C GLU A 187 -9.06 -1.74 -15.84
N LEU A 188 -8.15 -2.57 -15.34
CA LEU A 188 -6.77 -2.61 -15.80
C LEU A 188 -6.54 -3.66 -16.88
N SER A 189 -7.51 -4.53 -17.15
CA SER A 189 -7.40 -5.68 -18.06
C SER A 189 -6.21 -6.57 -17.74
N ILE A 190 -5.97 -6.84 -16.46
CA ILE A 190 -4.90 -7.71 -15.94
C ILE A 190 -5.47 -8.84 -15.09
N ASN A 191 -4.68 -9.90 -14.88
CA ASN A 191 -4.96 -10.90 -13.86
C ASN A 191 -4.27 -10.54 -12.56
N ILE A 192 -4.99 -10.62 -11.45
CA ILE A 192 -4.46 -10.35 -10.10
C ILE A 192 -4.30 -11.67 -9.34
N ASP A 193 -3.09 -11.99 -8.93
CA ASP A 193 -2.74 -13.18 -8.15
C ASP A 193 -3.27 -13.04 -6.72
N ARG A 194 -4.10 -14.00 -6.27
CA ARG A 194 -4.74 -13.99 -4.94
C ARG A 194 -4.04 -14.98 -4.01
N ARG A 195 -3.27 -14.49 -3.04
CA ARG A 195 -2.48 -15.30 -2.10
C ARG A 195 -3.15 -15.39 -0.74
N LEU A 196 -4.28 -16.06 -0.64
CA LEU A 196 -5.06 -16.20 0.61
C LEU A 196 -4.26 -16.85 1.75
N LEU A 197 -3.49 -17.89 1.49
CA LEU A 197 -2.71 -18.62 2.50
C LEU A 197 -1.31 -18.03 2.74
N ASN A 198 -0.80 -17.25 1.79
CA ASN A 198 0.52 -16.63 1.84
C ASN A 198 0.37 -15.11 1.92
N GLY A 199 0.13 -14.60 3.13
CA GLY A 199 0.06 -13.18 3.38
C GLY A 199 -1.32 -12.57 3.30
N ASN A 200 -2.34 -13.29 2.81
CA ASN A 200 -3.70 -12.74 2.65
C ASN A 200 -3.73 -11.51 1.72
N ILE A 201 -2.95 -11.52 0.63
CA ILE A 201 -2.67 -10.38 -0.23
C ILE A 201 -2.99 -10.70 -1.70
N ALA A 202 -3.45 -9.70 -2.45
CA ALA A 202 -3.56 -9.75 -3.91
C ALA A 202 -2.40 -8.98 -4.56
N ILE A 203 -1.90 -9.48 -5.70
CA ILE A 203 -0.77 -8.89 -6.43
C ILE A 203 -1.12 -8.76 -7.90
N GLY A 204 -1.19 -7.52 -8.40
CA GLY A 204 -1.47 -7.19 -9.81
C GLY A 204 -0.27 -6.59 -10.51
N ARG A 205 -0.01 -7.00 -11.78
CA ARG A 205 1.04 -6.47 -12.65
C ARG A 205 0.57 -6.42 -14.10
N PRO A 206 0.99 -5.42 -14.91
CA PRO A 206 0.58 -5.31 -16.31
C PRO A 206 1.14 -6.41 -17.20
N HIS A 207 2.27 -6.98 -16.84
CA HIS A 207 2.94 -8.05 -17.57
C HIS A 207 3.28 -9.20 -16.63
N SER A 208 3.42 -10.42 -17.20
CA SER A 208 3.91 -11.57 -16.45
C SER A 208 5.42 -11.41 -16.17
N ALA A 209 5.76 -10.42 -15.36
CA ALA A 209 7.11 -10.29 -14.84
C ALA A 209 7.48 -11.51 -14.01
N PHE A 210 8.76 -11.74 -13.81
CA PHE A 210 9.29 -12.77 -12.94
C PHE A 210 8.45 -12.87 -11.65
N LYS A 211 7.82 -14.03 -11.42
CA LYS A 211 7.01 -14.25 -10.21
C LYS A 211 7.95 -14.45 -9.03
N ILE A 212 8.01 -13.45 -8.19
CA ILE A 212 8.73 -13.51 -6.91
C ILE A 212 7.84 -14.14 -5.86
#